data_e54054a3d692c4b025c7b0b7c0aa48c8
#
_entry.id   e54054a3d692c4b025c7b0b7c0aa48c8
#
_cell.length_a   1.000
_cell.length_b   1.000
_cell.length_c   1.000
_cell.angle_alpha   90.00
_cell.angle_beta   90.00
_cell.angle_gamma   90.00
#
_symmetry.space_group_name_H-M   'P 1'
#
loop_
_entity.id
_entity.type
_entity.pdbx_description
1 polymer ?
#
loop_
_entity_poly.entity_id
_entity_poly.type
_entity_poly.pdbx_seq_one_letter_code
_entity_poly.pdbx_strand_id
1 'polypeptide(L)'
;MKALITGASSGIGKEIARYLAELGYDLILVSRSTDKLNKLKEELSNVNVRVITLDFSRESDSMDLYEHIKNENEQIDFLVNNAGFGAYGKFLDVPLERELELIHTNVSTVHILTKLFLKDMAERNSGYILNVGSAAGFLAG
;
A
#
# COMPACT_ATOMS: atom_id res chain seq x y z
N MET A 1 -16.72 7.39 0.73
CA MET A 1 -15.75 6.57 -0.05
C MET A 1 -14.53 6.30 0.80
N LYS A 2 -13.89 5.15 0.62
CA LYS A 2 -12.73 4.74 1.44
C LYS A 2 -11.54 4.35 0.57
N ALA A 3 -10.35 4.84 0.92
CA ALA A 3 -9.11 4.50 0.23
C ALA A 3 -8.18 3.69 1.12
N LEU A 4 -7.56 2.65 0.58
CA LEU A 4 -6.50 1.87 1.19
C LEU A 4 -5.18 2.24 0.53
N ILE A 5 -4.20 2.69 1.33
CA ILE A 5 -2.92 3.17 0.84
C ILE A 5 -1.79 2.39 1.49
N THR A 6 -1.04 1.62 0.71
CA THR A 6 0.15 0.93 1.18
C THR A 6 1.38 1.86 1.10
N GLY A 7 2.32 1.73 2.05
CA GLY A 7 3.49 2.59 2.10
C GLY A 7 3.19 4.06 2.43
N ALA A 8 2.12 4.31 3.19
CA ALA A 8 1.59 5.66 3.46
C ALA A 8 2.42 6.50 4.44
N SER A 9 3.47 5.94 5.05
CA SER A 9 4.22 6.62 6.14
C SER A 9 5.18 7.71 5.67
N SER A 10 5.47 7.82 4.37
CA SER A 10 6.43 8.78 3.84
C SER A 10 6.29 8.96 2.33
N GLY A 11 6.99 9.98 1.79
CA GLY A 11 7.12 10.18 0.34
C GLY A 11 5.79 10.25 -0.39
N ILE A 12 5.73 9.62 -1.56
CA ILE A 12 4.58 9.65 -2.46
C ILE A 12 3.30 9.15 -1.79
N GLY A 13 3.36 8.05 -1.03
CA GLY A 13 2.18 7.50 -0.35
C GLY A 13 1.58 8.45 0.69
N LYS A 14 2.41 9.20 1.41
CA LYS A 14 1.97 10.24 2.35
C LYS A 14 1.23 11.38 1.64
N GLU A 15 1.77 11.85 0.51
CA GLU A 15 1.16 12.94 -0.26
C GLU A 15 -0.14 12.49 -0.94
N ILE A 16 -0.21 11.25 -1.43
CA ILE A 16 -1.46 10.67 -1.95
C ILE A 16 -2.51 10.59 -0.84
N ALA A 17 -2.12 10.20 0.39
CA ALA A 17 -3.06 10.15 1.52
C ALA A 17 -3.64 11.53 1.84
N ARG A 18 -2.81 12.58 1.85
CA ARG A 18 -3.27 13.97 2.03
C ARG A 18 -4.25 14.39 0.95
N TYR A 19 -3.89 14.15 -0.30
CA TYR A 19 -4.75 14.50 -1.43
C TYR A 19 -6.11 13.79 -1.41
N LEU A 20 -6.13 12.48 -1.10
CA LEU A 20 -7.37 11.74 -1.00
C LEU A 20 -8.23 12.18 0.21
N ALA A 21 -7.60 12.59 1.32
CA ALA A 21 -8.31 13.21 2.45
C ALA A 21 -8.96 14.56 2.07
N GLU A 22 -8.27 15.39 1.27
CA GLU A 22 -8.84 16.64 0.74
C GLU A 22 -10.05 16.38 -0.17
N LEU A 23 -10.06 15.26 -0.89
CA LEU A 23 -11.19 14.81 -1.71
C LEU A 23 -12.31 14.14 -0.89
N GLY A 24 -12.17 14.05 0.45
CA GLY A 24 -13.19 13.50 1.36
C GLY A 24 -13.21 11.98 1.45
N TYR A 25 -12.12 11.29 1.09
CA TYR A 25 -12.02 9.84 1.33
C TYR A 25 -11.65 9.57 2.79
N ASP A 26 -12.35 8.64 3.43
CA ASP A 26 -11.85 7.95 4.62
C ASP A 26 -10.64 7.09 4.24
N LEU A 27 -9.65 6.97 5.12
CA LEU A 27 -8.38 6.36 4.77
C LEU A 27 -8.05 5.15 5.66
N ILE A 28 -7.53 4.11 5.03
CA ILE A 28 -6.78 3.04 5.70
C ILE A 28 -5.32 3.17 5.27
N LEU A 29 -4.47 3.55 6.22
CA LEU A 29 -3.05 3.78 6.00
C LEU A 29 -2.25 2.58 6.47
N VAL A 30 -1.48 1.97 5.56
CA VAL A 30 -0.70 0.75 5.85
C VAL A 30 0.79 1.02 5.66
N SER A 31 1.60 0.77 6.68
CA SER A 31 3.06 0.71 6.59
C SER A 31 3.68 0.06 7.83
N ARG A 32 5.01 -0.11 7.83
CA ARG A 32 5.78 -0.64 8.97
C ARG A 32 5.93 0.35 10.13
N SER A 33 5.82 1.64 9.86
CA SER A 33 6.15 2.71 10.81
C SER A 33 4.89 3.26 11.49
N THR A 34 4.44 2.63 12.56
CA THR A 34 3.25 3.03 13.34
C THR A 34 3.28 4.49 13.75
N ASP A 35 4.40 4.98 14.28
CA ASP A 35 4.52 6.37 14.75
C ASP A 35 4.32 7.38 13.63
N LYS A 36 4.86 7.11 12.43
CA LYS A 36 4.68 7.99 11.28
C LYS A 36 3.25 7.97 10.76
N LEU A 37 2.59 6.81 10.79
CA LEU A 37 1.18 6.70 10.41
C LEU A 37 0.28 7.43 11.40
N ASN A 38 0.54 7.32 12.70
CA ASN A 38 -0.23 8.03 13.73
C ASN A 38 -0.08 9.55 13.61
N LYS A 39 1.14 10.05 13.35
CA LYS A 39 1.34 11.48 13.06
C LYS A 39 0.56 11.93 11.83
N LEU A 40 0.56 11.15 10.76
CA LEU A 40 -0.22 11.47 9.57
C LEU A 40 -1.72 11.43 9.85
N LYS A 41 -2.20 10.48 10.64
CA LYS A 41 -3.59 10.43 11.10
C LYS A 41 -3.99 11.69 11.87
N GLU A 42 -3.14 12.20 12.76
CA GLU A 42 -3.37 13.45 13.51
C GLU A 42 -3.44 14.67 12.58
N GLU A 43 -2.61 14.69 11.51
CA GLU A 43 -2.63 15.74 10.48
C GLU A 43 -3.95 15.74 9.67
N LEU A 44 -4.57 14.58 9.46
CA LEU A 44 -5.73 14.37 8.58
C LEU A 44 -7.05 14.31 9.36
N SER A 45 -7.32 15.34 10.17
CA SER A 45 -8.48 15.40 11.09
C SER A 45 -9.84 15.62 10.40
N ASN A 46 -9.84 15.89 9.10
CA ASN A 46 -11.06 16.17 8.31
C ASN A 46 -11.79 14.91 7.80
N VAL A 47 -11.16 13.73 7.92
CA VAL A 47 -11.70 12.43 7.49
C VAL A 47 -11.41 11.35 8.53
N ASN A 48 -12.08 10.20 8.45
CA ASN A 48 -11.77 9.06 9.30
C ASN A 48 -10.49 8.39 8.80
N VAL A 49 -9.49 8.25 9.68
CA VAL A 49 -8.22 7.61 9.37
C VAL A 49 -7.98 6.42 10.30
N ARG A 50 -7.83 5.26 9.69
CA ARG A 50 -7.40 4.03 10.35
C ARG A 50 -5.96 3.71 10.01
N VAL A 51 -5.21 3.24 10.97
CA VAL A 51 -3.81 2.83 10.81
C VAL A 51 -3.69 1.32 10.97
N ILE A 52 -2.99 0.68 10.04
CA ILE A 52 -2.60 -0.73 10.11
C ILE A 52 -1.08 -0.82 9.99
N THR A 53 -0.44 -1.35 11.03
CA THR A 53 1.00 -1.62 10.99
C THR A 53 1.24 -2.98 10.37
N LEU A 54 1.88 -3.00 9.20
CA LEU A 54 2.14 -4.23 8.47
C LEU A 54 3.44 -4.11 7.66
N ASP A 55 4.20 -5.20 7.63
CA ASP A 55 5.35 -5.39 6.75
C ASP A 55 4.96 -6.38 5.63
N PHE A 56 5.16 -6.00 4.38
CA PHE A 56 4.89 -6.85 3.22
C PHE A 56 6.09 -7.71 2.83
N SER A 57 6.88 -8.16 3.79
CA SER A 57 8.04 -9.01 3.53
C SER A 57 7.69 -10.45 3.20
N ARG A 58 6.45 -10.89 3.50
CA ARG A 58 5.96 -12.24 3.23
C ARG A 58 4.69 -12.21 2.39
N GLU A 59 4.50 -13.24 1.59
CA GLU A 59 3.32 -13.37 0.71
C GLU A 59 1.99 -13.37 1.48
N SER A 60 1.96 -14.05 2.65
CA SER A 60 0.78 -14.10 3.53
C SER A 60 0.32 -12.72 3.98
N ASP A 61 1.23 -11.76 4.18
CA ASP A 61 0.91 -10.44 4.74
C ASP A 61 -0.12 -9.68 3.90
N SER A 62 -0.07 -9.83 2.58
CA SER A 62 -1.04 -9.21 1.66
C SER A 62 -2.41 -9.87 1.72
N MET A 63 -2.46 -11.19 1.85
CA MET A 63 -3.70 -11.95 2.02
C MET A 63 -4.34 -11.67 3.37
N ASP A 64 -3.53 -11.66 4.43
CA ASP A 64 -3.98 -11.36 5.79
C ASP A 64 -4.57 -9.95 5.89
N LEU A 65 -3.98 -8.97 5.20
CA LEU A 65 -4.53 -7.62 5.13
C LEU A 65 -5.90 -7.60 4.47
N TYR A 66 -6.05 -8.27 3.33
CA TYR A 66 -7.32 -8.34 2.64
C TYR A 66 -8.40 -9.01 3.50
N GLU A 67 -8.10 -10.18 4.08
CA GLU A 67 -9.01 -10.90 4.97
C GLU A 67 -9.42 -10.06 6.19
N HIS A 68 -8.47 -9.36 6.80
CA HIS A 68 -8.74 -8.47 7.91
C HIS A 68 -9.75 -7.36 7.55
N ILE A 69 -9.57 -6.73 6.38
CA ILE A 69 -10.48 -5.69 5.89
C ILE A 69 -11.87 -6.29 5.57
N LYS A 70 -11.91 -7.45 4.95
CA LYS A 70 -13.17 -8.14 4.62
C LYS A 70 -13.95 -8.56 5.87
N ASN A 71 -13.28 -9.08 6.88
CA ASN A 71 -13.92 -9.52 8.14
C ASN A 71 -14.55 -8.34 8.92
N GLU A 72 -14.09 -7.13 8.69
CA GLU A 72 -14.69 -5.92 9.26
C GLU A 72 -15.79 -5.31 8.38
N ASN A 73 -16.15 -5.98 7.28
CA ASN A 73 -17.12 -5.50 6.28
C ASN A 73 -16.76 -4.13 5.69
N GLU A 74 -15.46 -3.85 5.58
CA GLU A 74 -14.97 -2.60 5.02
C GLU A 74 -14.95 -2.68 3.48
N GLN A 75 -15.59 -1.73 2.82
CA GLN A 75 -15.53 -1.58 1.38
C GLN A 75 -14.41 -0.62 0.99
N ILE A 76 -13.51 -1.05 0.11
CA ILE A 76 -12.44 -0.20 -0.43
C ILE A 76 -12.84 0.29 -1.83
N ASP A 77 -12.99 1.59 -1.96
CA ASP A 77 -13.35 2.25 -3.22
C ASP A 77 -12.12 2.66 -4.04
N PHE A 78 -10.98 2.88 -3.36
CA PHE A 78 -9.72 3.24 -3.99
C PHE A 78 -8.55 2.48 -3.36
N LEU A 79 -7.89 1.60 -4.12
CA LEU A 79 -6.66 0.93 -3.73
C LEU A 79 -5.45 1.69 -4.27
N VAL A 80 -4.51 2.06 -3.41
CA VAL A 80 -3.21 2.65 -3.78
C VAL A 80 -2.09 1.69 -3.41
N ASN A 81 -1.54 0.99 -4.39
CA ASN A 81 -0.35 0.17 -4.27
C ASN A 81 0.89 1.06 -4.41
N ASN A 82 1.43 1.50 -3.27
CA ASN A 82 2.59 2.38 -3.21
C ASN A 82 3.71 1.83 -2.32
N ALA A 83 3.46 0.81 -1.49
CA ALA A 83 4.51 0.17 -0.73
C ALA A 83 5.60 -0.37 -1.66
N GLY A 84 6.85 -0.04 -1.35
CA GLY A 84 8.00 -0.48 -2.12
C GLY A 84 9.29 0.08 -1.56
N PHE A 85 10.39 -0.54 -1.91
CA PHE A 85 11.74 -0.06 -1.59
C PHE A 85 12.73 -0.51 -2.66
N GLY A 86 13.94 0.06 -2.64
CA GLY A 86 15.05 -0.31 -3.51
C GLY A 86 16.16 -1.03 -2.75
N ALA A 87 16.94 -1.83 -3.46
CA ALA A 87 18.22 -2.35 -3.03
C ALA A 87 19.30 -1.77 -3.96
N TYR A 88 20.38 -1.27 -3.37
CA TYR A 88 21.50 -0.69 -4.10
C TYR A 88 22.78 -1.46 -3.79
N GLY A 89 23.60 -1.70 -4.80
CA GLY A 89 24.85 -2.40 -4.69
C GLY A 89 25.11 -3.27 -5.92
N LYS A 90 26.29 -3.93 -5.95
CA LYS A 90 26.55 -4.93 -6.98
C LYS A 90 25.65 -6.13 -6.71
N PHE A 91 25.13 -6.76 -7.73
CA PHE A 91 24.21 -7.91 -7.64
C PHE A 91 24.75 -9.03 -6.72
N LEU A 92 26.04 -9.32 -6.80
CA LEU A 92 26.67 -10.37 -5.98
C LEU A 92 26.84 -10.00 -4.51
N ASP A 93 26.73 -8.71 -4.15
CA ASP A 93 26.95 -8.21 -2.80
C ASP A 93 25.62 -8.01 -2.03
N VAL A 94 24.50 -7.99 -2.73
CA VAL A 94 23.18 -7.89 -2.10
C VAL A 94 22.74 -9.26 -1.58
N PRO A 95 22.39 -9.40 -0.28
CA PRO A 95 21.90 -10.67 0.24
C PRO A 95 20.63 -11.13 -0.46
N LEU A 96 20.54 -12.42 -0.78
CA LEU A 96 19.38 -13.02 -1.45
C LEU A 96 18.07 -12.74 -0.70
N GLU A 97 18.09 -12.81 0.62
CA GLU A 97 16.93 -12.53 1.47
C GLU A 97 16.38 -11.12 1.22
N ARG A 98 17.29 -10.14 1.03
CA ARG A 98 16.91 -8.75 0.74
C ARG A 98 16.29 -8.59 -0.64
N GLU A 99 16.76 -9.34 -1.61
CA GLU A 99 16.17 -9.37 -2.96
C GLU A 99 14.80 -10.02 -2.95
N LEU A 100 14.61 -11.12 -2.20
CA LEU A 100 13.31 -11.77 -2.04
C LEU A 100 12.29 -10.86 -1.34
N GLU A 101 12.69 -10.15 -0.27
CA GLU A 101 11.84 -9.14 0.38
C GLU A 101 11.41 -8.04 -0.62
N LEU A 102 12.33 -7.60 -1.49
CA LEU A 102 12.05 -6.60 -2.52
C LEU A 102 11.03 -7.12 -3.52
N ILE A 103 11.20 -8.34 -4.01
CA ILE A 103 10.26 -8.97 -4.95
C ILE A 103 8.88 -9.12 -4.29
N HIS A 104 8.82 -9.60 -3.04
CA HIS A 104 7.56 -9.72 -2.32
C HIS A 104 6.86 -8.37 -2.17
N THR A 105 7.58 -7.34 -1.71
CA THR A 105 6.99 -6.03 -1.48
C THR A 105 6.59 -5.33 -2.78
N ASN A 106 7.50 -5.29 -3.78
CA ASN A 106 7.30 -4.47 -4.97
C ASN A 106 6.47 -5.17 -6.06
N VAL A 107 6.40 -6.50 -6.05
CA VAL A 107 5.75 -7.28 -7.11
C VAL A 107 4.59 -8.11 -6.55
N SER A 108 4.87 -9.06 -5.63
CA SER A 108 3.83 -9.98 -5.13
C SER A 108 2.71 -9.24 -4.41
N THR A 109 3.03 -8.29 -3.54
CA THR A 109 2.03 -7.47 -2.82
C THR A 109 1.12 -6.72 -3.78
N VAL A 110 1.68 -6.05 -4.78
CA VAL A 110 0.91 -5.32 -5.81
C VAL A 110 -0.02 -6.27 -6.55
N HIS A 111 0.50 -7.43 -6.97
CA HIS A 111 -0.29 -8.43 -7.68
C HIS A 111 -1.44 -8.98 -6.83
N ILE A 112 -1.15 -9.40 -5.59
CA ILE A 112 -2.13 -10.01 -4.68
C ILE A 112 -3.23 -9.01 -4.32
N LEU A 113 -2.87 -7.83 -3.82
CA LEU A 113 -3.86 -6.82 -3.43
C LEU A 113 -4.70 -6.37 -4.63
N THR A 114 -4.07 -6.14 -5.79
CA THR A 114 -4.80 -5.82 -7.02
C THR A 114 -5.80 -6.92 -7.36
N LYS A 115 -5.39 -8.18 -7.37
CA LYS A 115 -6.25 -9.32 -7.71
C LYS A 115 -7.45 -9.44 -6.78
N LEU A 116 -7.23 -9.31 -5.48
CA LEU A 116 -8.26 -9.52 -4.47
C LEU A 116 -9.26 -8.34 -4.45
N PHE A 117 -8.78 -7.10 -4.35
CA PHE A 117 -9.68 -5.93 -4.33
C PHE A 117 -10.36 -5.67 -5.67
N LEU A 118 -9.69 -5.97 -6.81
CA LEU A 118 -10.31 -5.85 -8.12
C LEU A 118 -11.53 -6.78 -8.27
N LYS A 119 -11.48 -7.98 -7.69
CA LYS A 119 -12.63 -8.89 -7.69
C LYS A 119 -13.84 -8.23 -7.03
N ASP A 120 -13.69 -7.68 -5.84
CA ASP A 120 -14.75 -6.97 -5.13
C ASP A 120 -15.25 -5.73 -5.90
N MET A 121 -14.33 -4.97 -6.49
CA MET A 121 -14.65 -3.80 -7.30
C MET A 121 -15.42 -4.17 -8.56
N ALA A 122 -15.04 -5.27 -9.22
CA ALA A 122 -15.72 -5.76 -10.41
C ALA A 122 -17.14 -6.26 -10.11
N GLU A 123 -17.35 -6.99 -9.01
CA GLU A 123 -18.67 -7.47 -8.59
C GLU A 123 -19.67 -6.33 -8.36
N ARG A 124 -19.22 -5.18 -7.84
CA ARG A 124 -20.07 -3.99 -7.65
C ARG A 124 -19.99 -2.96 -8.79
N ASN A 125 -19.19 -3.24 -9.82
CA ASN A 125 -18.94 -2.35 -10.97
C ASN A 125 -18.50 -0.94 -10.56
N SER A 126 -17.66 -0.83 -9.52
CA SER A 126 -17.19 0.45 -8.97
C SER A 126 -15.89 0.28 -8.19
N GLY A 127 -14.94 1.18 -8.43
CA GLY A 127 -13.65 1.26 -7.71
C GLY A 127 -12.52 1.76 -8.60
N TYR A 128 -11.40 2.11 -7.96
CA TYR A 128 -10.19 2.61 -8.61
C TYR A 128 -8.96 1.91 -8.04
N ILE A 129 -7.98 1.65 -8.89
CA ILE A 129 -6.68 1.10 -8.49
C ILE A 129 -5.57 1.98 -9.06
N LEU A 130 -4.71 2.48 -8.20
CA LEU A 130 -3.50 3.20 -8.55
C LEU A 130 -2.27 2.38 -8.18
N ASN A 131 -1.43 2.05 -9.15
CA ASN A 131 -0.13 1.42 -8.92
C ASN A 131 0.97 2.46 -9.11
N VAL A 132 1.73 2.72 -8.06
CA VAL A 132 2.87 3.64 -8.09
C VAL A 132 4.10 2.86 -8.55
N GLY A 133 4.56 3.17 -9.76
CA GLY A 133 5.77 2.61 -10.34
C GLY A 133 7.01 3.43 -10.04
N SER A 134 8.13 3.04 -10.62
CA SER A 134 9.41 3.74 -10.51
C SER A 134 10.01 4.04 -11.89
N ALA A 135 10.65 5.21 -12.02
CA ALA A 135 11.47 5.53 -13.19
C ALA A 135 12.64 4.53 -13.37
N ALA A 136 13.08 3.87 -12.29
CA ALA A 136 14.11 2.83 -12.35
C ALA A 136 13.72 1.63 -13.22
N GLY A 137 12.42 1.40 -13.47
CA GLY A 137 11.95 0.38 -14.41
C GLY A 137 12.28 0.67 -15.88
N PHE A 138 12.69 1.89 -16.20
CA PHE A 138 13.04 2.34 -17.55
C PHE A 138 14.52 2.71 -17.71
N LEU A 139 15.29 2.70 -16.62
CA LEU A 139 16.69 3.04 -16.61
C LEU A 139 17.53 1.76 -16.53
N ALA A 140 18.57 1.69 -17.36
CA ALA A 140 19.57 0.64 -17.21
C ALA A 140 20.29 0.86 -15.88
N GLY A 141 20.33 -0.18 -15.06
CA GLY A 141 21.05 -0.18 -13.79
C GLY A 141 22.57 -0.39 -13.98
#